data_42e25c8dc2022c69f50b25d7c018e594
#
_entry.id   42e25c8dc2022c69f50b25d7c018e594
#
_cell.length_a   1.000
_cell.length_b   1.000
_cell.length_c   1.000
_cell.angle_alpha   90.00
_cell.angle_beta   90.00
_cell.angle_gamma   90.00
#
_symmetry.space_group_name_H-M   'P 1'
#
loop_
_entity.id
_entity.type
_entity.pdbx_description
1 polymer ?
#
loop_
_entity_poly.entity_id
_entity_poly.type
_entity_poly.pdbx_seq_one_letter_code
_entity_poly.pdbx_strand_id
1 'polypeptide(L)' 'MTDSIDISKKAYEAEDIQKLLGLGRSKTYEFLDEVFQKQEPFRVIKIGKLYRIPCALFDRWLYGE' A
#
# COMPACT_ATOMS: atom_id res chain seq x y z
N MET A 1 -8.27 -5.19 -23.28
CA MET A 1 -8.16 -5.40 -22.90
C MET A 1 -7.75 -5.59 -22.31
N THR A 2 -7.91 -5.58 -22.02
CA THR A 2 -7.77 -5.81 -21.46
C THR A 2 -7.45 -5.89 -20.63
N ASP A 3 -7.64 -5.99 -20.43
CA ASP A 3 -7.49 -6.17 -19.78
C ASP A 3 -7.00 -6.38 -19.01
N SER A 4 -6.90 -6.50 -19.02
CA SER A 4 -6.55 -6.77 -18.35
C SER A 4 -6.10 -6.59 -17.43
N ILE A 5 -6.06 -6.26 -17.16
CA ILE A 5 -5.78 -6.12 -16.40
C ILE A 5 -5.80 -6.16 -15.37
N ASP A 6 -5.94 -6.25 -14.93
CA ASP A 6 -6.05 -6.43 -14.07
C ASP A 6 -6.43 -6.89 -13.29
N ILE A 7 -6.69 -6.65 -13.74
CA ILE A 7 -7.33 -7.46 -12.97
C ILE A 7 -6.69 -7.91 -11.75
N SER A 8 -5.61 -8.47 -11.75
CA SER A 8 -4.95 -8.80 -10.54
C SER A 8 -4.11 -7.63 -10.16
N LYS A 9 -4.62 -6.90 -9.21
CA LYS A 9 -3.91 -5.77 -8.66
C LYS A 9 -2.72 -6.31 -7.88
N LYS A 10 -1.53 -5.89 -8.25
CA LYS A 10 -0.32 -6.34 -7.60
C LYS A 10 0.18 -5.38 -6.54
N ALA A 11 -0.34 -4.18 -6.53
CA ALA A 11 0.07 -3.18 -5.56
C ALA A 11 -1.14 -2.37 -5.12
N TYR A 12 -1.17 -2.07 -3.84
CA TYR A 12 -2.22 -1.22 -3.29
C TYR A 12 -1.85 0.24 -3.43
N GLU A 13 -2.85 1.09 -3.53
CA GLU A 13 -2.69 2.53 -3.48
C GLU A 13 -2.91 2.99 -2.05
N ALA A 14 -2.57 4.25 -1.79
CA ALA A 14 -2.79 4.82 -0.45
C ALA A 14 -4.25 4.72 -0.04
N GLU A 15 -5.15 4.94 -0.98
CA GLU A 15 -6.58 4.87 -0.70
C GLU A 15 -6.99 3.48 -0.26
N ASP A 16 -6.40 2.46 -0.86
CA ASP A 16 -6.69 1.08 -0.48
C ASP A 16 -6.25 0.82 0.95
N ILE A 17 -5.05 1.30 1.31
CA ILE A 17 -4.54 1.12 2.67
C ILE A 17 -5.43 1.83 3.66
N GLN A 18 -5.89 3.02 3.29
CA GLN A 18 -6.79 3.78 4.14
C GLN A 18 -8.02 2.97 4.49
N LYS A 19 -8.61 2.31 3.49
CA LYS A 19 -9.81 1.52 3.70
C LYS A 19 -9.52 0.24 4.47
N LEU A 20 -8.42 -0.42 4.12
CA LEU A 20 -8.08 -1.69 4.76
C LEU A 20 -7.78 -1.52 6.24
N LEU A 21 -7.15 -0.43 6.62
CA LEU A 21 -6.79 -0.18 8.00
C LEU A 21 -7.82 0.68 8.74
N GLY A 22 -8.79 1.21 8.01
CA GLY A 22 -9.82 2.04 8.63
C GLY A 22 -9.28 3.34 9.19
N LEU A 23 -8.31 3.93 8.51
CA LEU A 23 -7.70 5.17 8.96
C LEU A 23 -8.25 6.37 8.20
N GLY A 24 -8.09 7.55 8.78
CA GLY A 24 -8.37 8.78 8.06
C GLY A 24 -7.28 9.03 7.03
N ARG A 25 -7.54 9.95 6.12
CA ARG A 25 -6.62 10.22 5.03
C ARG A 25 -5.25 10.70 5.53
N SER A 26 -5.26 11.69 6.42
CA SER A 26 -4.02 12.25 6.93
C SER A 26 -3.19 11.21 7.65
N LYS A 27 -3.85 10.40 8.46
CA LYS A 27 -3.15 9.37 9.22
C LYS A 27 -2.57 8.31 8.28
N THR A 28 -3.27 8.00 7.21
CA THR A 28 -2.79 7.03 6.25
C THR A 28 -1.51 7.52 5.57
N TYR A 29 -1.50 8.76 5.12
CA TYR A 29 -0.32 9.30 4.45
C TYR A 29 0.85 9.42 5.40
N GLU A 30 0.58 9.80 6.64
CA GLU A 30 1.60 9.89 7.67
C GLU A 30 2.24 8.52 7.90
N PHE A 31 1.39 7.50 8.01
CA PHE A 31 1.84 6.13 8.21
C PHE A 31 2.67 5.64 7.04
N LEU A 32 2.17 5.84 5.81
CA LEU A 32 2.88 5.37 4.62
C LEU A 32 4.20 6.09 4.42
N ASP A 33 4.26 7.37 4.76
CA ASP A 33 5.50 8.11 4.64
C ASP A 33 6.55 7.56 5.59
N GLU A 34 6.14 7.23 6.80
CA GLU A 34 7.04 6.65 7.78
C GLU A 34 7.52 5.29 7.33
N VAL A 35 6.61 4.46 6.83
CA VAL A 35 6.98 3.13 6.33
C VAL A 35 7.93 3.26 5.15
N PHE A 36 7.69 4.23 4.29
CA PHE A 36 8.55 4.47 3.14
C PHE A 36 9.98 4.84 3.59
N GLN A 37 10.08 5.69 4.60
CA GLN A 37 11.38 6.11 5.10
C GLN A 37 12.17 4.93 5.66
N LYS A 38 11.50 4.04 6.36
CA LYS A 38 12.15 2.92 7.03
C LYS A 38 12.13 1.63 6.23
N GLN A 39 11.23 1.53 5.27
CA GLN A 39 10.99 0.31 4.52
C GLN A 39 10.63 -0.86 5.44
N GLU A 40 9.92 -0.55 6.49
CA GLU A 40 9.41 -1.50 7.49
C GLU A 40 8.08 -0.99 7.98
N PRO A 41 7.17 -1.87 8.33
CA PRO A 41 7.25 -3.34 8.38
C PRO A 41 7.04 -3.99 7.02
N PHE A 42 6.77 -3.22 5.99
CA PHE A 42 6.67 -3.73 4.64
C PHE A 42 7.23 -2.70 3.69
N ARG A 43 7.41 -3.10 2.45
CA ARG A 43 8.01 -2.22 1.47
C ARG A 43 6.98 -1.27 0.89
N VAL A 44 7.37 -0.01 0.71
CA VAL A 44 6.55 0.99 0.05
C VAL A 44 7.34 1.57 -1.11
N ILE A 45 6.71 1.64 -2.26
CA ILE A 45 7.31 2.21 -3.45
C ILE A 45 6.65 3.56 -3.69
N LYS A 46 7.44 4.56 -4.00
CA LYS A 46 6.92 5.89 -4.23
C LYS A 46 7.29 6.32 -5.64
N ILE A 47 6.28 6.69 -6.42
CA ILE A 47 6.47 7.15 -7.79
C ILE A 47 5.90 8.56 -7.87
N GLY A 48 6.80 9.56 -7.90
CA GLY A 48 6.35 10.93 -7.78
C GLY A 48 5.69 11.14 -6.45
N LYS A 49 4.40 11.45 -6.46
CA LYS A 49 3.64 11.62 -5.23
C LYS A 49 2.74 10.43 -4.93
N LEU A 50 2.86 9.39 -5.73
CA LEU A 50 1.99 8.24 -5.59
C LEU A 50 2.68 7.13 -4.81
N TYR A 51 1.96 6.56 -3.86
CA TYR A 51 2.46 5.41 -3.10
C TYR A 51 1.93 4.14 -3.73
N ARG A 52 2.79 3.13 -3.78
CA ARG A 52 2.39 1.81 -4.25
C ARG A 52 2.96 0.78 -3.29
N ILE A 53 2.10 -0.05 -2.77
CA ILE A 53 2.48 -1.02 -1.74
C ILE A 53 2.24 -2.42 -2.29
N PRO A 54 3.30 -3.24 -2.43
CA PRO A 54 3.12 -4.60 -2.95
C PRO A 54 2.09 -5.36 -2.12
N CYS A 55 1.06 -5.86 -2.78
CA CYS A 55 -0.04 -6.52 -2.09
C CYS A 55 0.44 -7.67 -1.21
N ALA A 56 1.30 -8.52 -1.77
CA ALA A 56 1.75 -9.70 -1.04
C ALA A 56 2.46 -9.33 0.26
N LEU A 57 3.28 -8.30 0.22
CA LEU A 57 4.04 -7.89 1.40
C LEU A 57 3.15 -7.27 2.46
N PHE A 58 2.21 -6.44 2.01
CA PHE A 58 1.27 -5.82 2.93
C PHE A 58 0.35 -6.86 3.55
N ASP A 59 -0.17 -7.77 2.72
CA ASP A 59 -1.06 -8.80 3.20
C ASP A 59 -0.38 -9.69 4.22
N ARG A 60 0.87 -10.03 3.98
CA ARG A 60 1.64 -10.84 4.92
C ARG A 60 1.75 -10.15 6.27
N TRP A 61 2.06 -8.87 6.24
CA TRP A 61 2.16 -8.10 7.48
C TRP A 61 0.82 -8.01 8.18
N LEU A 62 -0.22 -7.71 7.42
CA LEU A 62 -1.55 -7.50 7.99
C LEU A 62 -2.13 -8.77 8.59
N TYR A 63 -1.95 -9.89 7.91
CA TYR A 63 -2.52 -11.16 8.36
C TYR A 63 -1.55 -12.00 9.17
N GLY A 64 -0.33 -11.58 9.28
CA GLY A 64 0.63 -12.26 10.13
C GLY A 64 1.21 -13.54 9.57
N GLU A 65 1.28 -13.64 8.26
CA GLU A 65 1.81 -14.85 7.65
C GLU A 65 3.15 -14.68 7.01
#